data_5304a157385a8a7a0d3c33c313efe6a6
#
_entry.id   5304a157385a8a7a0d3c33c313efe6a6
#
_cell.length_a   1.000
_cell.length_b   1.000
_cell.length_c   1.000
_cell.angle_alpha   90.00
_cell.angle_beta   90.00
_cell.angle_gamma   90.00
#
_symmetry.space_group_name_H-M   'P 1'
#
loop_
_entity.id
_entity.type
_entity.pdbx_description
1 polymer ?
#
loop_
_entity_poly.entity_id
_entity_poly.type
_entity_poly.pdbx_seq_one_letter_code
_entity_poly.pdbx_strand_id
1 'polypeptide(L)'
;MQTNSKRINWIDWMKSIGMFTIVWGHCFPNGGIDSFLYAFNVPLFFIISGYLIKREENFSVCFNKCLHNLIIPYFILAFIKCAGPLIKHIGDGQSIWSLIGIFGGFHSINGASGCNNLWFVYTLIIIRFIYQGITNTHGKMLIASLLCIVGAWIYNAVLHLELMWAVTNVMLALPFFMLGNYVRTRRDDIINSINTLSCLYDNTTKKCLIALLLLAATYFIGIKNGCADLFQCQYGNSLWMFAIGSICGCMMIFLICLALDKVNWKGNNIISSGSIVILVFHRELLHPMLKAINKLDCSFLTETTLVFAAAVIATTAFIPIILILKRYFPIVLGTRAKNI
;
A
#
# COMPACT_ATOMS: atom_id res chain seq x y z
N MET A 1 4.35 20.22 22.33
CA MET A 1 4.92 18.96 22.88
C MET A 1 4.63 17.83 21.92
N GLN A 2 5.65 17.30 21.22
CA GLN A 2 5.48 16.06 20.44
C GLN A 2 5.53 14.91 21.44
N THR A 3 4.39 14.30 21.70
CA THR A 3 4.36 13.00 22.36
C THR A 3 5.15 12.02 21.48
N ASN A 4 6.29 11.55 21.97
CA ASN A 4 7.02 10.43 21.41
C ASN A 4 6.08 9.22 21.45
N SER A 5 5.24 9.04 20.43
CA SER A 5 4.40 7.86 20.31
C SER A 5 5.36 6.67 20.17
N LYS A 6 5.36 5.80 21.18
CA LYS A 6 6.16 4.58 21.18
C LYS A 6 5.92 3.84 19.86
N ARG A 7 6.97 3.61 19.12
CA ARG A 7 6.93 2.89 17.83
C ARG A 7 6.40 1.48 18.09
N ILE A 8 5.50 1.02 17.22
CA ILE A 8 4.82 -0.29 17.37
C ILE A 8 5.46 -1.26 16.38
N ASN A 9 6.21 -2.24 16.86
CA ASN A 9 7.06 -3.10 16.04
C ASN A 9 6.27 -3.96 15.04
N TRP A 10 5.12 -4.54 15.46
CA TRP A 10 4.30 -5.33 14.52
C TRP A 10 3.73 -4.49 13.35
N ILE A 11 3.49 -3.19 13.54
CA ILE A 11 3.08 -2.29 12.43
C ILE A 11 4.23 -2.07 11.46
N ASP A 12 5.45 -1.92 11.95
CA ASP A 12 6.62 -1.82 11.10
C ASP A 12 6.82 -3.10 10.28
N TRP A 13 6.62 -4.27 10.88
CA TRP A 13 6.63 -5.55 10.17
C TRP A 13 5.54 -5.62 9.11
N MET A 14 4.31 -5.20 9.42
CA MET A 14 3.22 -5.15 8.44
C MET A 14 3.55 -4.28 7.23
N LYS A 15 4.15 -3.10 7.45
CA LYS A 15 4.57 -2.21 6.37
C LYS A 15 5.71 -2.79 5.55
N SER A 16 6.69 -3.41 6.18
CA SER A 16 7.85 -3.98 5.48
C SER A 16 7.47 -5.21 4.67
N ILE A 17 6.71 -6.14 5.25
CA ILE A 17 6.21 -7.32 4.54
C ILE A 17 5.22 -6.90 3.44
N GLY A 18 4.31 -5.95 3.74
CA GLY A 18 3.40 -5.41 2.74
C GLY A 18 4.13 -4.77 1.56
N MET A 19 5.21 -4.00 1.82
CA MET A 19 6.03 -3.43 0.75
C MET A 19 6.73 -4.51 -0.07
N PHE A 20 7.28 -5.54 0.58
CA PHE A 20 7.84 -6.69 -0.09
C PHE A 20 6.81 -7.40 -1.00
N THR A 21 5.59 -7.61 -0.51
CA THR A 21 4.52 -8.25 -1.33
C THR A 21 4.08 -7.40 -2.51
N ILE A 22 4.14 -6.05 -2.42
CA ILE A 22 3.93 -5.16 -3.57
C ILE A 22 5.07 -5.33 -4.60
N VAL A 23 6.33 -5.30 -4.15
CA VAL A 23 7.49 -5.48 -5.02
C VAL A 23 7.45 -6.84 -5.70
N TRP A 24 7.13 -7.90 -4.96
CA TRP A 24 7.00 -9.25 -5.50
C TRP A 24 5.84 -9.38 -6.49
N GLY A 25 4.68 -8.78 -6.21
CA GLY A 25 3.56 -8.71 -7.15
C GLY A 25 3.93 -8.05 -8.48
N HIS A 26 4.78 -7.03 -8.45
CA HIS A 26 5.27 -6.34 -9.65
C HIS A 26 6.33 -7.14 -10.43
N CYS A 27 6.74 -8.30 -9.94
CA CYS A 27 7.48 -9.28 -10.69
C CYS A 27 6.58 -10.17 -11.56
N PHE A 28 5.25 -10.05 -11.45
CA PHE A 28 4.26 -10.88 -12.14
C PHE A 28 4.57 -12.38 -12.00
N PRO A 29 4.68 -12.91 -10.78
CA PRO A 29 5.03 -14.30 -10.54
C PRO A 29 3.93 -15.22 -11.07
N ASN A 30 4.35 -16.35 -11.68
CA ASN A 30 3.46 -17.36 -12.26
C ASN A 30 2.68 -18.15 -11.19
N GLY A 31 1.80 -19.04 -11.63
CA GLY A 31 1.10 -20.02 -10.79
C GLY A 31 0.03 -19.42 -9.86
N GLY A 32 -0.55 -18.25 -10.23
CA GLY A 32 -1.58 -17.59 -9.45
C GLY A 32 -1.05 -16.87 -8.20
N ILE A 33 0.29 -16.79 -8.05
CA ILE A 33 0.94 -16.04 -6.95
C ILE A 33 0.66 -14.54 -7.11
N ASP A 34 0.61 -14.03 -8.32
CA ASP A 34 0.20 -12.67 -8.64
C ASP A 34 -1.20 -12.35 -8.10
N SER A 35 -2.19 -13.17 -8.47
CA SER A 35 -3.58 -13.02 -8.00
C SER A 35 -3.71 -13.13 -6.48
N PHE A 36 -2.93 -14.01 -5.86
CA PHE A 36 -2.81 -14.11 -4.40
C PHE A 36 -2.27 -12.82 -3.78
N LEU A 37 -1.17 -12.26 -4.31
CA LEU A 37 -0.54 -11.05 -3.78
C LEU A 37 -1.43 -9.82 -3.97
N TYR A 38 -2.02 -9.66 -5.16
CA TYR A 38 -2.90 -8.54 -5.48
C TYR A 38 -4.22 -8.57 -4.69
N ALA A 39 -4.62 -9.71 -4.17
CA ALA A 39 -5.81 -9.80 -3.33
C ALA A 39 -5.70 -8.93 -2.06
N PHE A 40 -4.51 -8.73 -1.48
CA PHE A 40 -4.38 -8.08 -0.17
C PHE A 40 -3.27 -7.03 -0.04
N ASN A 41 -2.26 -7.00 -0.91
CA ASN A 41 -1.07 -6.16 -0.73
C ASN A 41 -1.39 -4.67 -0.61
N VAL A 42 -2.25 -4.12 -1.45
CA VAL A 42 -2.67 -2.71 -1.41
C VAL A 42 -3.73 -2.46 -0.32
N PRO A 43 -4.80 -3.28 -0.18
CA PRO A 43 -5.73 -3.21 0.95
C PRO A 43 -5.05 -3.14 2.32
N LEU A 44 -3.96 -3.89 2.51
CA LEU A 44 -3.17 -3.90 3.75
C LEU A 44 -2.69 -2.50 4.14
N PHE A 45 -2.17 -1.73 3.17
CA PHE A 45 -1.68 -0.37 3.45
C PHE A 45 -2.80 0.61 3.77
N PHE A 46 -3.98 0.46 3.18
CA PHE A 46 -5.14 1.29 3.54
C PHE A 46 -5.66 0.94 4.94
N ILE A 47 -5.70 -0.35 5.32
CA ILE A 47 -6.05 -0.78 6.68
C ILE A 47 -5.04 -0.21 7.69
N ILE A 48 -3.73 -0.32 7.44
CA ILE A 48 -2.70 0.22 8.32
C ILE A 48 -2.85 1.75 8.45
N SER A 49 -3.09 2.44 7.33
CA SER A 49 -3.27 3.89 7.32
C SER A 49 -4.49 4.32 8.13
N GLY A 50 -5.60 3.61 7.98
CA GLY A 50 -6.81 3.83 8.78
C GLY A 50 -6.62 3.50 10.26
N TYR A 51 -5.87 2.45 10.58
CA TYR A 51 -5.52 2.11 11.96
C TYR A 51 -4.65 3.18 12.63
N LEU A 52 -3.75 3.81 11.89
CA LEU A 52 -2.84 4.82 12.43
C LEU A 52 -3.43 6.23 12.43
N ILE A 53 -4.51 6.48 11.68
CA ILE A 53 -5.07 7.82 11.55
C ILE A 53 -5.60 8.34 12.89
N LYS A 54 -5.33 9.60 13.15
CA LYS A 54 -5.99 10.37 14.20
C LYS A 54 -6.72 11.53 13.53
N ARG A 55 -7.91 11.84 14.05
CA ARG A 55 -8.62 13.03 13.63
C ARG A 55 -7.88 14.25 14.16
N GLU A 56 -7.78 15.26 13.34
CA GLU A 56 -7.17 16.53 13.70
C GLU A 56 -8.23 17.48 14.25
N GLU A 57 -7.77 18.51 14.98
CA GLU A 57 -8.65 19.50 15.61
C GLU A 57 -9.51 20.25 14.57
N ASN A 58 -8.91 20.58 13.43
CA ASN A 58 -9.59 21.24 12.33
C ASN A 58 -8.98 20.85 10.96
N PHE A 59 -9.66 21.27 9.88
CA PHE A 59 -9.23 20.95 8.53
C PHE A 59 -7.88 21.57 8.16
N SER A 60 -7.56 22.78 8.65
CA SER A 60 -6.29 23.44 8.37
C SER A 60 -5.10 22.66 8.94
N VAL A 61 -5.23 22.12 10.16
CA VAL A 61 -4.20 21.26 10.77
C VAL A 61 -4.05 19.95 9.97
N CYS A 62 -5.18 19.35 9.53
CA CYS A 62 -5.16 18.17 8.68
C CYS A 62 -4.44 18.45 7.35
N PHE A 63 -4.79 19.55 6.68
CA PHE A 63 -4.16 19.97 5.42
C PHE A 63 -2.65 20.16 5.60
N ASN A 64 -2.22 20.92 6.61
CA ASN A 64 -0.79 21.15 6.87
C ASN A 64 -0.02 19.86 7.14
N LYS A 65 -0.63 18.89 7.85
CA LYS A 65 -0.02 17.56 8.04
C LYS A 65 0.04 16.78 6.74
N CYS A 66 -1.02 16.80 5.92
CA CYS A 66 -1.00 16.17 4.61
C CYS A 66 0.04 16.82 3.69
N LEU A 67 0.14 18.14 3.71
CA LEU A 67 1.10 18.90 2.90
C LEU A 67 2.54 18.42 3.18
N HIS A 68 2.94 18.35 4.44
CA HIS A 68 4.32 17.98 4.80
C HIS A 68 4.59 16.48 4.71
N ASN A 69 3.60 15.64 5.04
CA ASN A 69 3.85 14.20 5.16
C ASN A 69 3.53 13.40 3.89
N LEU A 70 2.75 13.97 2.98
CA LEU A 70 2.29 13.28 1.77
C LEU A 70 2.49 14.12 0.49
N ILE A 71 2.00 15.38 0.46
CA ILE A 71 1.96 16.19 -0.76
C ILE A 71 3.37 16.60 -1.19
N ILE A 72 4.18 17.16 -0.29
CA ILE A 72 5.56 17.56 -0.61
C ILE A 72 6.41 16.34 -1.00
N PRO A 73 6.45 15.24 -0.23
CA PRO A 73 7.14 14.01 -0.67
C PRO A 73 6.67 13.50 -2.02
N TYR A 74 5.36 13.52 -2.26
CA TYR A 74 4.79 13.13 -3.53
C TYR A 74 5.40 13.91 -4.71
N PHE A 75 5.36 15.25 -4.66
CA PHE A 75 5.87 16.08 -5.75
C PHE A 75 7.38 15.90 -5.93
N ILE A 76 8.16 15.87 -4.86
CA ILE A 76 9.61 15.64 -4.94
C ILE A 76 9.89 14.31 -5.65
N LEU A 77 9.27 13.23 -5.23
CA LEU A 77 9.48 11.90 -5.79
C LEU A 77 8.95 11.78 -7.21
N ALA A 78 7.80 12.38 -7.53
CA ALA A 78 7.24 12.39 -8.87
C ALA A 78 8.15 13.12 -9.87
N PHE A 79 8.65 14.30 -9.50
CA PHE A 79 9.58 15.05 -10.35
C PHE A 79 10.90 14.31 -10.53
N ILE A 80 11.47 13.70 -9.49
CA ILE A 80 12.69 12.88 -9.62
C ILE A 80 12.43 11.69 -10.56
N LYS A 81 11.30 11.00 -10.39
CA LYS A 81 10.92 9.83 -11.20
C LYS A 81 10.73 10.20 -12.69
N CYS A 82 10.13 11.34 -12.95
CA CYS A 82 9.83 11.80 -14.30
C CYS A 82 10.92 12.70 -14.89
N ALA A 83 12.02 13.00 -14.19
CA ALA A 83 13.07 13.90 -14.65
C ALA A 83 13.65 13.48 -16.01
N GLY A 84 13.96 12.19 -16.19
CA GLY A 84 14.47 11.67 -17.47
C GLY A 84 13.49 11.88 -18.63
N PRO A 85 12.24 11.38 -18.55
CA PRO A 85 11.21 11.65 -19.54
C PRO A 85 10.95 13.14 -19.78
N LEU A 86 10.88 13.97 -18.72
CA LEU A 86 10.67 15.41 -18.86
C LEU A 86 11.76 16.08 -19.68
N ILE A 87 13.03 15.76 -19.41
CA ILE A 87 14.19 16.34 -20.13
C ILE A 87 14.22 15.84 -21.57
N LYS A 88 14.01 14.53 -21.78
CA LYS A 88 14.08 13.89 -23.10
C LYS A 88 13.05 14.45 -24.08
N HIS A 89 11.89 14.83 -23.60
CA HIS A 89 10.72 15.21 -24.41
C HIS A 89 10.40 16.72 -24.37
N ILE A 90 11.37 17.58 -24.02
CA ILE A 90 11.16 19.05 -23.97
C ILE A 90 10.68 19.60 -25.33
N GLY A 91 11.11 19.01 -26.44
CA GLY A 91 10.81 19.53 -27.78
C GLY A 91 9.58 18.95 -28.46
N ASP A 92 9.00 17.86 -27.98
CA ASP A 92 7.91 17.12 -28.65
C ASP A 92 6.55 17.24 -27.96
N GLY A 93 6.45 18.05 -26.94
CA GLY A 93 5.20 18.28 -26.19
C GLY A 93 4.83 17.20 -25.18
N GLN A 94 5.50 16.04 -25.16
CA GLN A 94 5.20 14.98 -24.18
C GLN A 94 5.54 15.36 -22.74
N SER A 95 6.48 16.30 -22.56
CA SER A 95 6.79 16.88 -21.24
C SER A 95 5.57 17.54 -20.60
N ILE A 96 4.71 18.19 -21.40
CA ILE A 96 3.48 18.83 -20.92
C ILE A 96 2.52 17.76 -20.37
N TRP A 97 2.35 16.65 -21.08
CA TRP A 97 1.52 15.54 -20.62
C TRP A 97 2.05 14.88 -19.37
N SER A 98 3.37 14.74 -19.23
CA SER A 98 4.00 14.28 -17.99
C SER A 98 3.70 15.21 -16.81
N LEU A 99 3.76 16.53 -17.00
CA LEU A 99 3.39 17.50 -15.98
C LEU A 99 1.91 17.41 -15.62
N ILE A 100 1.01 17.34 -16.62
CA ILE A 100 -0.42 17.13 -16.40
C ILE A 100 -0.66 15.83 -15.62
N GLY A 101 0.07 14.76 -15.93
CA GLY A 101 0.01 13.49 -15.21
C GLY A 101 0.44 13.61 -13.75
N ILE A 102 1.53 14.34 -13.48
CA ILE A 102 2.03 14.57 -12.12
C ILE A 102 1.01 15.39 -11.30
N PHE A 103 0.51 16.52 -11.83
CA PHE A 103 -0.42 17.38 -11.11
C PHE A 103 -1.85 16.82 -11.07
N GLY A 104 -2.26 16.12 -12.11
CA GLY A 104 -3.58 15.50 -12.20
C GLY A 104 -3.69 14.14 -11.51
N GLY A 105 -2.58 13.56 -11.07
CA GLY A 105 -2.55 12.25 -10.42
C GLY A 105 -2.85 11.08 -11.36
N PHE A 106 -2.65 11.26 -12.68
CA PHE A 106 -2.76 10.15 -13.65
C PHE A 106 -1.50 9.30 -13.62
N HIS A 107 -1.67 7.98 -13.71
CA HIS A 107 -0.54 7.06 -13.81
C HIS A 107 0.30 7.35 -15.05
N SER A 108 -0.36 7.39 -16.21
CA SER A 108 0.19 7.88 -17.47
C SER A 108 -0.93 8.57 -18.24
N ILE A 109 -0.59 9.55 -19.06
CA ILE A 109 -1.54 10.26 -19.90
C ILE A 109 -0.93 10.49 -21.28
N ASN A 110 -1.67 10.15 -22.35
CA ASN A 110 -1.22 10.26 -23.74
C ASN A 110 0.19 9.68 -24.00
N GLY A 111 0.48 8.53 -23.37
CA GLY A 111 1.78 7.84 -23.51
C GLY A 111 2.92 8.45 -22.68
N ALA A 112 2.69 9.58 -22.00
CA ALA A 112 3.68 10.20 -21.12
C ALA A 112 3.57 9.70 -19.68
N SER A 113 4.71 9.62 -19.00
CA SER A 113 4.76 9.29 -17.58
C SER A 113 4.06 10.35 -16.74
N GLY A 114 3.18 9.93 -15.84
CA GLY A 114 2.49 10.78 -14.89
C GLY A 114 2.93 10.51 -13.45
N CYS A 115 1.98 10.30 -12.54
CA CYS A 115 2.30 10.00 -11.14
C CYS A 115 2.87 8.58 -10.91
N ASN A 116 2.84 7.70 -11.91
CA ASN A 116 3.30 6.31 -11.81
C ASN A 116 2.69 5.58 -10.58
N ASN A 117 3.52 4.88 -9.82
CA ASN A 117 3.09 4.15 -8.62
C ASN A 117 2.65 5.07 -7.46
N LEU A 118 2.79 6.39 -7.60
CA LEU A 118 2.39 7.38 -6.58
C LEU A 118 0.88 7.63 -6.54
N TRP A 119 0.08 7.02 -7.43
CA TRP A 119 -1.38 7.07 -7.37
C TRP A 119 -1.93 6.74 -5.98
N PHE A 120 -1.30 5.79 -5.29
CA PHE A 120 -1.63 5.41 -3.91
C PHE A 120 -1.58 6.61 -2.95
N VAL A 121 -0.59 7.49 -3.11
CA VAL A 121 -0.43 8.67 -2.27
C VAL A 121 -1.57 9.67 -2.50
N TYR A 122 -1.97 9.90 -3.77
CA TYR A 122 -3.15 10.72 -4.07
C TYR A 122 -4.42 10.16 -3.45
N THR A 123 -4.67 8.88 -3.66
CA THR A 123 -5.82 8.19 -3.06
C THR A 123 -5.83 8.37 -1.54
N LEU A 124 -4.66 8.22 -0.89
CA LEU A 124 -4.55 8.39 0.55
C LEU A 124 -4.80 9.83 1.01
N ILE A 125 -4.34 10.84 0.26
CA ILE A 125 -4.60 12.26 0.55
C ILE A 125 -6.11 12.53 0.52
N ILE A 126 -6.80 12.09 -0.53
CA ILE A 126 -8.26 12.28 -0.67
C ILE A 126 -9.00 11.58 0.46
N ILE A 127 -8.66 10.33 0.76
CA ILE A 127 -9.27 9.57 1.85
C ILE A 127 -9.09 10.29 3.19
N ARG A 128 -7.93 10.88 3.46
CA ARG A 128 -7.70 11.65 4.69
C ARG A 128 -8.56 12.89 4.78
N PHE A 129 -8.79 13.58 3.67
CA PHE A 129 -9.70 14.74 3.65
C PHE A 129 -11.16 14.32 3.82
N ILE A 130 -11.59 13.24 3.17
CA ILE A 130 -12.93 12.65 3.37
C ILE A 130 -13.10 12.26 4.83
N TYR A 131 -12.14 11.55 5.43
CA TYR A 131 -12.17 11.14 6.83
C TYR A 131 -12.25 12.34 7.78
N GLN A 132 -11.50 13.42 7.49
CA GLN A 132 -11.54 14.65 8.30
C GLN A 132 -12.88 15.36 8.17
N GLY A 133 -13.49 15.37 6.99
CA GLY A 133 -14.80 16.03 6.72
C GLY A 133 -16.01 15.27 7.26
N ILE A 134 -15.94 13.94 7.32
CA ILE A 134 -17.03 13.13 7.85
C ILE A 134 -17.08 13.28 9.38
N THR A 135 -18.20 13.72 9.92
CA THR A 135 -18.41 13.78 11.39
C THR A 135 -18.27 12.39 12.01
N ASN A 136 -17.66 12.33 13.20
CA ASN A 136 -17.21 11.10 13.87
C ASN A 136 -18.34 10.17 14.36
N THR A 137 -19.27 9.81 13.49
CA THR A 137 -20.28 8.78 13.78
C THR A 137 -19.98 7.55 12.93
N HIS A 138 -19.87 6.39 13.57
CA HIS A 138 -19.67 5.10 12.88
C HIS A 138 -20.68 4.89 11.74
N GLY A 139 -21.93 5.35 11.92
CA GLY A 139 -22.94 5.28 10.87
C GLY A 139 -22.58 6.03 9.58
N LYS A 140 -22.05 7.26 9.68
CA LYS A 140 -21.65 8.02 8.50
C LYS A 140 -20.45 7.42 7.79
N MET A 141 -19.48 6.86 8.53
CA MET A 141 -18.36 6.13 7.96
C MET A 141 -18.79 4.87 7.22
N LEU A 142 -19.76 4.13 7.80
CA LEU A 142 -20.34 2.96 7.16
C LEU A 142 -21.07 3.35 5.87
N ILE A 143 -21.90 4.39 5.91
CA ILE A 143 -22.62 4.89 4.73
C ILE A 143 -21.63 5.30 3.63
N ALA A 144 -20.58 6.05 3.96
CA ALA A 144 -19.56 6.44 3.00
C ALA A 144 -18.87 5.21 2.37
N SER A 145 -18.56 4.20 3.18
CA SER A 145 -17.97 2.95 2.69
C SER A 145 -18.93 2.20 1.76
N LEU A 146 -20.21 2.11 2.10
CA LEU A 146 -21.21 1.46 1.27
C LEU A 146 -21.43 2.20 -0.05
N LEU A 147 -21.49 3.54 -0.04
CA LEU A 147 -21.57 4.34 -1.26
C LEU A 147 -20.34 4.13 -2.16
N CYS A 148 -19.16 4.03 -1.58
CA CYS A 148 -17.93 3.72 -2.32
C CYS A 148 -17.96 2.30 -2.93
N ILE A 149 -18.45 1.30 -2.21
CA ILE A 149 -18.60 -0.08 -2.71
C ILE A 149 -19.57 -0.12 -3.89
N VAL A 150 -20.73 0.54 -3.75
CA VAL A 150 -21.72 0.64 -4.85
C VAL A 150 -21.13 1.41 -6.02
N GLY A 151 -20.40 2.51 -5.77
CA GLY A 151 -19.72 3.28 -6.80
C GLY A 151 -18.68 2.44 -7.57
N ALA A 152 -17.87 1.64 -6.87
CA ALA A 152 -16.92 0.74 -7.48
C ALA A 152 -17.58 -0.33 -8.35
N TRP A 153 -18.73 -0.87 -7.90
CA TRP A 153 -19.50 -1.82 -8.68
C TRP A 153 -20.07 -1.20 -9.96
N ILE A 154 -20.68 -0.02 -9.87
CA ILE A 154 -21.21 0.72 -11.03
C ILE A 154 -20.08 1.08 -12.01
N TYR A 155 -18.93 1.54 -11.47
CA TYR A 155 -17.77 1.91 -12.27
C TYR A 155 -17.25 0.74 -13.11
N ASN A 156 -17.10 -0.43 -12.50
CA ASN A 156 -16.67 -1.64 -13.22
C ASN A 156 -17.71 -2.15 -14.22
N ALA A 157 -19.00 -1.87 -14.00
CA ALA A 157 -20.04 -2.29 -14.93
C ALA A 157 -20.17 -1.37 -16.17
N VAL A 158 -19.84 -0.08 -16.06
CA VAL A 158 -20.24 0.92 -17.08
C VAL A 158 -19.12 1.86 -17.52
N LEU A 159 -18.27 2.36 -16.63
CA LEU A 159 -17.49 3.59 -16.90
C LEU A 159 -16.08 3.33 -17.40
N HIS A 160 -15.30 2.51 -16.74
CA HIS A 160 -13.88 2.19 -17.06
C HIS A 160 -12.97 3.40 -17.38
N LEU A 161 -13.24 4.58 -16.80
CA LEU A 161 -12.50 5.81 -17.06
C LEU A 161 -11.56 6.14 -15.91
N GLU A 162 -10.27 6.43 -16.18
CA GLU A 162 -9.34 6.96 -15.18
C GLU A 162 -9.71 8.43 -14.88
N LEU A 163 -10.16 8.71 -13.67
CA LEU A 163 -10.47 10.07 -13.22
C LEU A 163 -9.22 10.73 -12.61
N MET A 164 -9.17 12.07 -12.68
CA MET A 164 -8.10 12.86 -12.06
C MET A 164 -7.96 12.53 -10.57
N TRP A 165 -6.73 12.68 -10.06
CA TRP A 165 -6.35 12.49 -8.66
C TRP A 165 -6.67 11.10 -8.11
N ALA A 166 -6.68 10.10 -8.96
CA ALA A 166 -6.99 8.72 -8.57
C ALA A 166 -8.28 8.59 -7.74
N VAL A 167 -9.29 9.41 -8.03
CA VAL A 167 -10.58 9.45 -7.30
C VAL A 167 -11.31 8.11 -7.42
N THR A 168 -11.21 7.44 -8.58
CA THR A 168 -11.81 6.11 -8.79
C THR A 168 -11.29 5.08 -7.79
N ASN A 169 -10.01 5.17 -7.46
CA ASN A 169 -9.34 4.24 -6.55
C ASN A 169 -9.82 4.39 -5.10
N VAL A 170 -10.33 5.60 -4.75
CA VAL A 170 -10.93 5.86 -3.45
C VAL A 170 -12.13 4.94 -3.19
N MET A 171 -12.87 4.58 -4.24
CA MET A 171 -14.06 3.73 -4.10
C MET A 171 -13.73 2.34 -3.54
N LEU A 172 -12.62 1.74 -3.94
CA LEU A 172 -12.17 0.45 -3.38
C LEU A 172 -11.32 0.61 -2.11
N ALA A 173 -10.61 1.73 -1.97
CA ALA A 173 -9.64 1.95 -0.89
C ALA A 173 -10.28 2.44 0.42
N LEU A 174 -11.29 3.32 0.34
CA LEU A 174 -11.94 3.91 1.52
C LEU A 174 -12.54 2.87 2.48
N PRO A 175 -13.24 1.81 2.03
CA PRO A 175 -13.77 0.79 2.93
C PRO A 175 -12.66 0.11 3.77
N PHE A 176 -11.51 -0.20 3.18
CA PHE A 176 -10.38 -0.79 3.91
C PHE A 176 -9.76 0.19 4.91
N PHE A 177 -9.64 1.46 4.54
CA PHE A 177 -9.19 2.49 5.45
C PHE A 177 -10.15 2.64 6.65
N MET A 178 -11.46 2.69 6.40
CA MET A 178 -12.47 2.76 7.46
C MET A 178 -12.48 1.53 8.35
N LEU A 179 -12.26 0.33 7.78
CA LEU A 179 -12.09 -0.91 8.54
C LEU A 179 -10.89 -0.79 9.51
N GLY A 180 -9.76 -0.29 9.03
CA GLY A 180 -8.57 -0.07 9.87
C GLY A 180 -8.85 0.88 11.04
N ASN A 181 -9.58 1.97 10.79
CA ASN A 181 -9.99 2.92 11.82
C ASN A 181 -10.98 2.30 12.81
N TYR A 182 -11.94 1.53 12.33
CA TYR A 182 -12.89 0.79 13.16
C TYR A 182 -12.19 -0.19 14.11
N VAL A 183 -11.26 -1.00 13.59
CA VAL A 183 -10.46 -1.94 14.40
C VAL A 183 -9.69 -1.20 15.50
N ARG A 184 -9.15 -0.01 15.20
CA ARG A 184 -8.46 0.79 16.21
C ARG A 184 -9.40 1.30 17.29
N THR A 185 -10.55 1.85 16.91
CA THR A 185 -11.49 2.48 17.85
C THR A 185 -12.17 1.45 18.75
N ARG A 186 -12.29 0.20 18.28
CA ARG A 186 -12.85 -0.94 19.01
C ARG A 186 -11.80 -1.90 19.57
N ARG A 187 -10.52 -1.45 19.59
CA ARG A 187 -9.41 -2.33 19.96
C ARG A 187 -9.64 -3.03 21.29
N ASP A 188 -10.07 -2.29 22.32
CA ASP A 188 -10.23 -2.82 23.67
C ASP A 188 -11.44 -3.77 23.75
N ASP A 189 -12.53 -3.46 23.06
CA ASP A 189 -13.69 -4.35 22.93
C ASP A 189 -13.30 -5.65 22.18
N ILE A 190 -12.53 -5.52 21.09
CA ILE A 190 -12.06 -6.65 20.30
C ILE A 190 -11.09 -7.50 21.13
N ILE A 191 -10.14 -6.89 21.85
CA ILE A 191 -9.20 -7.59 22.73
C ILE A 191 -9.96 -8.31 23.84
N ASN A 192 -10.95 -7.69 24.47
CA ASN A 192 -11.76 -8.31 25.50
C ASN A 192 -12.58 -9.48 24.95
N SER A 193 -13.13 -9.36 23.74
CA SER A 193 -13.82 -10.46 23.05
C SER A 193 -12.86 -11.58 22.64
N ILE A 194 -11.65 -11.26 22.24
CA ILE A 194 -10.57 -12.22 21.92
C ILE A 194 -10.00 -12.83 23.20
N ASN A 195 -9.96 -12.12 24.32
CA ASN A 195 -9.52 -12.66 25.62
C ASN A 195 -10.51 -13.70 26.16
N THR A 196 -11.77 -13.65 25.77
CA THR A 196 -12.73 -14.76 25.98
C THR A 196 -12.39 -15.96 25.08
N LEU A 197 -11.72 -15.73 23.94
CA LEU A 197 -11.03 -16.71 23.08
C LEU A 197 -9.53 -16.84 23.45
N SER A 198 -9.14 -16.56 24.69
CA SER A 198 -7.79 -16.31 25.17
C SER A 198 -6.78 -17.43 24.89
N CYS A 199 -7.24 -18.64 24.64
CA CYS A 199 -6.34 -19.72 24.23
C CYS A 199 -5.74 -19.53 22.80
N LEU A 200 -6.21 -18.55 21.99
CA LEU A 200 -5.69 -18.29 20.65
C LEU A 200 -4.57 -17.22 20.64
N TYR A 201 -4.63 -16.24 21.56
CA TYR A 201 -3.71 -15.09 21.52
C TYR A 201 -2.31 -15.41 22.08
N ASP A 202 -2.22 -16.23 23.12
CA ASP A 202 -0.94 -16.53 23.78
C ASP A 202 -0.10 -17.63 23.12
N ASN A 203 -0.67 -18.42 22.23
CA ASN A 203 0.02 -19.55 21.62
C ASN A 203 0.49 -19.23 20.20
N THR A 204 1.83 -19.10 20.02
CA THR A 204 2.46 -18.83 18.72
C THR A 204 2.13 -19.91 17.69
N THR A 205 2.06 -21.18 18.10
CA THR A 205 1.74 -22.30 17.20
C THR A 205 0.33 -22.16 16.61
N LYS A 206 -0.65 -21.76 17.45
CA LYS A 206 -2.01 -21.52 16.97
C LYS A 206 -2.10 -20.33 16.01
N LYS A 207 -1.36 -19.24 16.28
CA LYS A 207 -1.25 -18.11 15.35
C LYS A 207 -0.70 -18.55 14.00
N CYS A 208 0.37 -19.35 13.99
CA CYS A 208 0.95 -19.89 12.77
C CYS A 208 -0.03 -20.81 12.01
N LEU A 209 -0.75 -21.67 12.72
CA LEU A 209 -1.75 -22.56 12.09
C LEU A 209 -2.88 -21.76 11.44
N ILE A 210 -3.43 -20.77 12.14
CA ILE A 210 -4.47 -19.91 11.59
C ILE A 210 -3.92 -19.11 10.41
N ALA A 211 -2.70 -18.60 10.48
CA ALA A 211 -2.06 -17.89 9.37
C ALA A 211 -1.90 -18.77 8.14
N LEU A 212 -1.57 -20.05 8.32
CA LEU A 212 -1.50 -21.04 7.22
C LEU A 212 -2.88 -21.31 6.61
N LEU A 213 -3.93 -21.44 7.42
CA LEU A 213 -5.29 -21.58 6.91
C LEU A 213 -5.74 -20.34 6.12
N LEU A 214 -5.43 -19.16 6.62
CA LEU A 214 -5.73 -17.90 5.95
C LEU A 214 -4.90 -17.73 4.66
N LEU A 215 -3.65 -18.21 4.63
CA LEU A 215 -2.82 -18.26 3.44
C LEU A 215 -3.49 -19.10 2.37
N ALA A 216 -3.88 -20.35 2.71
CA ALA A 216 -4.58 -21.22 1.79
C ALA A 216 -5.89 -20.61 1.28
N ALA A 217 -6.70 -20.04 2.18
CA ALA A 217 -7.96 -19.37 1.82
C ALA A 217 -7.71 -18.19 0.87
N THR A 218 -6.74 -17.31 1.18
CA THR A 218 -6.40 -16.15 0.34
C THR A 218 -5.90 -16.59 -1.03
N TYR A 219 -5.06 -17.63 -1.10
CA TYR A 219 -4.54 -18.17 -2.35
C TYR A 219 -5.68 -18.72 -3.24
N PHE A 220 -6.54 -19.58 -2.71
CA PHE A 220 -7.66 -20.14 -3.47
C PHE A 220 -8.68 -19.07 -3.91
N ILE A 221 -8.99 -18.13 -3.02
CA ILE A 221 -9.89 -17.01 -3.35
C ILE A 221 -9.24 -16.12 -4.42
N GLY A 222 -7.96 -15.80 -4.29
CA GLY A 222 -7.21 -14.98 -5.25
C GLY A 222 -7.22 -15.61 -6.64
N ILE A 223 -6.89 -16.89 -6.77
CA ILE A 223 -6.92 -17.61 -8.07
C ILE A 223 -8.33 -17.58 -8.67
N LYS A 224 -9.38 -17.88 -7.89
CA LYS A 224 -10.75 -17.88 -8.39
C LYS A 224 -11.25 -16.49 -8.77
N ASN A 225 -10.81 -15.46 -8.04
CA ASN A 225 -11.19 -14.09 -8.31
C ASN A 225 -10.41 -13.47 -9.47
N GLY A 226 -9.25 -14.00 -9.80
CA GLY A 226 -8.31 -13.39 -10.72
C GLY A 226 -7.59 -12.19 -10.11
N CYS A 227 -6.73 -11.56 -10.91
CA CYS A 227 -5.94 -10.41 -10.45
C CYS A 227 -6.85 -9.21 -10.20
N ALA A 228 -6.77 -8.65 -8.99
CA ALA A 228 -7.46 -7.42 -8.62
C ALA A 228 -6.45 -6.25 -8.72
N ASP A 229 -6.72 -5.27 -9.56
CA ASP A 229 -5.88 -4.08 -9.72
C ASP A 229 -6.59 -2.83 -9.19
N LEU A 230 -6.26 -2.46 -7.95
CA LEU A 230 -6.86 -1.28 -7.33
C LEU A 230 -6.51 0.00 -8.08
N PHE A 231 -5.39 0.04 -8.77
CA PHE A 231 -5.03 1.21 -9.58
C PHE A 231 -6.07 1.45 -10.67
N GLN A 232 -6.54 0.40 -11.33
CA GLN A 232 -7.59 0.48 -12.35
C GLN A 232 -9.02 0.40 -11.77
N CYS A 233 -9.15 0.47 -10.45
CA CYS A 233 -10.41 0.23 -9.74
C CYS A 233 -11.04 -1.15 -10.06
N GLN A 234 -10.20 -2.14 -10.36
CA GLN A 234 -10.64 -3.51 -10.69
C GLN A 234 -10.53 -4.40 -9.46
N TYR A 235 -11.60 -5.14 -9.17
CA TYR A 235 -11.67 -6.07 -8.06
C TYR A 235 -11.61 -7.55 -8.49
N GLY A 236 -11.29 -7.82 -9.76
CA GLY A 236 -11.33 -9.16 -10.34
C GLY A 236 -12.74 -9.59 -10.71
N ASN A 237 -13.02 -10.89 -10.67
CA ASN A 237 -14.31 -11.45 -11.10
C ASN A 237 -15.47 -11.13 -10.16
N SER A 238 -15.21 -10.95 -8.86
CA SER A 238 -16.23 -10.72 -7.84
C SER A 238 -15.76 -9.79 -6.74
N LEU A 239 -16.53 -8.72 -6.51
CA LEU A 239 -16.28 -7.78 -5.41
C LEU A 239 -16.26 -8.45 -4.03
N TRP A 240 -17.14 -9.44 -3.82
CA TRP A 240 -17.19 -10.19 -2.55
C TRP A 240 -15.98 -11.09 -2.37
N MET A 241 -15.53 -11.77 -3.42
CA MET A 241 -14.28 -12.57 -3.38
C MET A 241 -13.09 -11.67 -3.09
N PHE A 242 -13.00 -10.50 -3.74
CA PHE A 242 -11.97 -9.53 -3.45
C PHE A 242 -12.00 -9.08 -1.99
N ALA A 243 -13.16 -8.69 -1.46
CA ALA A 243 -13.29 -8.24 -0.08
C ALA A 243 -12.88 -9.34 0.93
N ILE A 244 -13.36 -10.56 0.75
CA ILE A 244 -13.03 -11.69 1.64
C ILE A 244 -11.55 -12.06 1.51
N GLY A 245 -11.01 -12.17 0.30
CA GLY A 245 -9.60 -12.44 0.04
C GLY A 245 -8.68 -11.40 0.66
N SER A 246 -9.05 -10.11 0.53
CA SER A 246 -8.31 -9.00 1.16
C SER A 246 -8.31 -9.10 2.69
N ILE A 247 -9.44 -9.39 3.31
CA ILE A 247 -9.53 -9.53 4.77
C ILE A 247 -8.71 -10.73 5.23
N CYS A 248 -8.85 -11.89 4.58
CA CYS A 248 -8.06 -13.09 4.91
C CYS A 248 -6.55 -12.83 4.79
N GLY A 249 -6.11 -12.23 3.68
CA GLY A 249 -4.69 -11.92 3.45
C GLY A 249 -4.15 -10.88 4.45
N CYS A 250 -4.91 -9.84 4.76
CA CYS A 250 -4.50 -8.85 5.75
C CYS A 250 -4.43 -9.43 7.16
N MET A 251 -5.38 -10.30 7.55
CA MET A 251 -5.35 -11.02 8.82
C MET A 251 -4.18 -12.01 8.90
N MET A 252 -3.89 -12.72 7.81
CA MET A 252 -2.71 -13.58 7.71
C MET A 252 -1.44 -12.79 8.02
N ILE A 253 -1.21 -11.67 7.32
CA ILE A 253 -0.03 -10.82 7.55
C ILE A 253 -0.02 -10.26 8.97
N PHE A 254 -1.15 -9.85 9.51
CA PHE A 254 -1.25 -9.37 10.89
C PHE A 254 -0.81 -10.42 11.91
N LEU A 255 -1.26 -11.68 11.78
CA LEU A 255 -0.87 -12.76 12.68
C LEU A 255 0.62 -13.10 12.58
N ILE A 256 1.19 -13.10 11.37
CA ILE A 256 2.63 -13.27 11.15
C ILE A 256 3.40 -12.13 11.84
N CYS A 257 2.96 -10.87 11.68
CA CYS A 257 3.61 -9.72 12.28
C CYS A 257 3.50 -9.68 13.81
N LEU A 258 2.41 -10.20 14.38
CA LEU A 258 2.29 -10.39 15.83
C LEU A 258 3.28 -11.45 16.34
N ALA A 259 3.54 -12.51 15.58
CA ALA A 259 4.56 -13.50 15.93
C ALA A 259 5.97 -12.90 15.86
N LEU A 260 6.19 -11.96 14.95
CA LEU A 260 7.46 -11.24 14.77
C LEU A 260 7.62 -10.01 15.69
N ASP A 261 6.63 -9.66 16.51
CA ASP A 261 6.65 -8.41 17.29
C ASP A 261 7.85 -8.29 18.24
N LYS A 262 8.38 -9.43 18.72
CA LYS A 262 9.59 -9.47 19.57
C LYS A 262 10.89 -9.42 18.78
N VAL A 263 10.86 -9.57 17.46
CA VAL A 263 12.06 -9.59 16.61
C VAL A 263 12.46 -8.15 16.26
N ASN A 264 13.59 -7.71 16.81
CA ASN A 264 14.13 -6.37 16.59
C ASN A 264 15.18 -6.39 15.45
N TRP A 265 14.73 -6.34 14.21
CA TRP A 265 15.61 -6.17 13.07
C TRP A 265 15.66 -4.70 12.63
N LYS A 266 16.84 -4.09 12.66
CA LYS A 266 17.03 -2.66 12.30
C LYS A 266 16.56 -2.37 10.87
N GLY A 267 16.74 -3.31 9.92
CA GLY A 267 16.28 -3.19 8.53
C GLY A 267 14.77 -3.00 8.41
N ASN A 268 13.98 -3.68 9.25
CA ASN A 268 12.53 -3.52 9.31
C ASN A 268 12.11 -2.05 9.53
N ASN A 269 12.74 -1.40 10.50
CA ASN A 269 12.48 0.00 10.81
C ASN A 269 12.84 0.96 9.67
N ILE A 270 13.87 0.63 8.89
CA ILE A 270 14.33 1.45 7.77
C ILE A 270 13.35 1.27 6.60
N ILE A 271 13.04 0.03 6.21
CA ILE A 271 12.09 -0.29 5.15
C ILE A 271 10.71 0.33 5.43
N SER A 272 10.18 0.12 6.64
CA SER A 272 8.89 0.68 7.06
C SER A 272 8.83 2.21 6.95
N SER A 273 9.91 2.91 7.33
CA SER A 273 9.97 4.38 7.28
C SER A 273 10.23 4.93 5.87
N GLY A 274 10.85 4.15 4.99
CA GLY A 274 11.19 4.53 3.62
C GLY A 274 10.33 3.85 2.56
N SER A 275 9.22 3.24 2.93
CA SER A 275 8.36 2.46 2.02
C SER A 275 7.93 3.25 0.77
N ILE A 276 7.74 4.58 0.88
CA ILE A 276 7.40 5.43 -0.25
C ILE A 276 8.52 5.46 -1.32
N VAL A 277 9.78 5.44 -0.93
CA VAL A 277 10.92 5.42 -1.87
C VAL A 277 10.98 4.09 -2.60
N ILE A 278 10.78 2.98 -1.87
CA ILE A 278 10.71 1.65 -2.47
C ILE A 278 9.53 1.59 -3.46
N LEU A 279 8.35 2.09 -3.05
CA LEU A 279 7.17 2.14 -3.90
C LEU A 279 7.44 2.84 -5.24
N VAL A 280 8.18 3.92 -5.23
CA VAL A 280 8.47 4.73 -6.44
C VAL A 280 9.49 4.06 -7.34
N PHE A 281 10.58 3.55 -6.77
CA PHE A 281 11.78 3.18 -7.54
C PHE A 281 12.06 1.68 -7.65
N HIS A 282 11.26 0.80 -7.05
CA HIS A 282 11.53 -0.65 -7.12
C HIS A 282 11.54 -1.20 -8.55
N ARG A 283 10.72 -0.65 -9.45
CA ARG A 283 10.64 -1.12 -10.85
C ARG A 283 11.95 -0.92 -11.61
N GLU A 284 12.72 0.14 -11.31
CA GLU A 284 14.02 0.42 -11.94
C GLU A 284 15.05 -0.68 -11.63
N LEU A 285 14.99 -1.26 -10.42
CA LEU A 285 15.83 -2.39 -10.05
C LEU A 285 15.27 -3.71 -10.57
N LEU A 286 13.95 -3.90 -10.56
CA LEU A 286 13.31 -5.13 -11.01
C LEU A 286 13.45 -5.36 -12.52
N HIS A 287 13.23 -4.34 -13.36
CA HIS A 287 13.22 -4.50 -14.81
C HIS A 287 14.48 -5.18 -15.37
N PRO A 288 15.72 -4.75 -15.04
CA PRO A 288 16.92 -5.43 -15.54
C PRO A 288 17.06 -6.85 -14.99
N MET A 289 16.67 -7.09 -13.73
CA MET A 289 16.75 -8.42 -13.11
C MET A 289 15.78 -9.39 -13.77
N LEU A 290 14.52 -8.99 -13.97
CA LEU A 290 13.51 -9.82 -14.64
C LEU A 290 13.89 -10.08 -16.10
N LYS A 291 14.44 -9.06 -16.79
CA LYS A 291 14.95 -9.25 -18.16
C LYS A 291 16.10 -10.27 -18.24
N ALA A 292 16.93 -10.33 -17.21
CA ALA A 292 17.97 -11.34 -17.11
C ALA A 292 17.39 -12.73 -16.81
N ILE A 293 16.45 -12.83 -15.86
CA ILE A 293 15.78 -14.10 -15.50
C ILE A 293 15.03 -14.69 -16.70
N ASN A 294 14.28 -13.87 -17.44
CA ASN A 294 13.50 -14.32 -18.60
C ASN A 294 14.36 -14.82 -19.77
N LYS A 295 15.69 -14.56 -19.76
CA LYS A 295 16.63 -15.14 -20.74
C LYS A 295 17.13 -16.50 -20.34
N LEU A 296 16.90 -16.92 -19.10
CA LEU A 296 17.29 -18.22 -18.59
C LEU A 296 16.18 -19.22 -18.93
N ASP A 297 16.54 -20.25 -19.69
CA ASP A 297 15.63 -21.37 -19.92
C ASP A 297 15.64 -22.28 -18.70
N CYS A 298 14.86 -21.94 -17.69
CA CYS A 298 14.87 -22.64 -16.41
C CYS A 298 13.49 -23.22 -16.05
N SER A 299 13.48 -24.20 -15.15
CA SER A 299 12.25 -24.81 -14.68
C SER A 299 11.38 -23.80 -13.92
N PHE A 300 10.06 -24.03 -13.88
CA PHE A 300 9.10 -23.22 -13.13
C PHE A 300 9.54 -22.92 -11.68
N LEU A 301 10.07 -23.95 -10.98
CA LEU A 301 10.52 -23.77 -9.59
C LEU A 301 11.73 -22.84 -9.50
N THR A 302 12.69 -22.98 -10.43
CA THR A 302 13.89 -22.12 -10.48
C THR A 302 13.50 -20.70 -10.81
N GLU A 303 12.65 -20.47 -11.80
CA GLU A 303 12.13 -19.15 -12.17
C GLU A 303 11.44 -18.48 -10.98
N THR A 304 10.50 -19.18 -10.33
CA THR A 304 9.77 -18.66 -9.15
C THR A 304 10.74 -18.30 -8.02
N THR A 305 11.78 -19.11 -7.78
CA THR A 305 12.80 -18.84 -6.77
C THR A 305 13.64 -17.61 -7.12
N LEU A 306 14.06 -17.47 -8.37
CA LEU A 306 14.81 -16.30 -8.84
C LEU A 306 13.99 -15.02 -8.77
N VAL A 307 12.72 -15.07 -9.17
CA VAL A 307 11.78 -13.95 -9.09
C VAL A 307 11.56 -13.53 -7.63
N PHE A 308 11.40 -14.48 -6.72
CA PHE A 308 11.32 -14.18 -5.28
C PHE A 308 12.61 -13.55 -4.74
N ALA A 309 13.77 -14.07 -5.10
CA ALA A 309 15.08 -13.51 -4.72
C ALA A 309 15.25 -12.07 -5.27
N ALA A 310 14.85 -11.83 -6.53
CA ALA A 310 14.86 -10.51 -7.13
C ALA A 310 13.98 -9.50 -6.34
N ALA A 311 12.80 -9.91 -5.89
CA ALA A 311 11.94 -9.09 -5.07
C ALA A 311 12.56 -8.77 -3.69
N VAL A 312 13.22 -9.73 -3.04
CA VAL A 312 13.96 -9.51 -1.78
C VAL A 312 15.09 -8.51 -1.99
N ILE A 313 15.91 -8.70 -3.04
CA ILE A 313 17.02 -7.81 -3.36
C ILE A 313 16.48 -6.39 -3.67
N ALA A 314 15.46 -6.27 -4.52
CA ALA A 314 14.88 -4.98 -4.89
C ALA A 314 14.25 -4.25 -3.69
N THR A 315 13.74 -4.97 -2.68
CA THR A 315 13.21 -4.36 -1.47
C THR A 315 14.33 -3.88 -0.53
N THR A 316 15.38 -4.71 -0.36
CA THR A 316 16.44 -4.43 0.64
C THR A 316 17.54 -3.51 0.12
N ALA A 317 17.75 -3.44 -1.18
CA ALA A 317 18.75 -2.56 -1.83
C ALA A 317 18.50 -1.07 -1.55
N PHE A 318 17.27 -0.67 -1.21
CA PHE A 318 16.95 0.71 -0.84
C PHE A 318 17.36 1.09 0.58
N ILE A 319 17.76 0.15 1.44
CA ILE A 319 18.15 0.44 2.84
C ILE A 319 19.19 1.56 2.93
N PRO A 320 20.33 1.53 2.21
CA PRO A 320 21.33 2.61 2.27
C PRO A 320 20.79 3.95 1.76
N ILE A 321 19.99 3.94 0.69
CA ILE A 321 19.36 5.14 0.14
C ILE A 321 18.41 5.77 1.17
N ILE A 322 17.57 4.97 1.81
CA ILE A 322 16.64 5.44 2.84
C ILE A 322 17.38 6.02 4.04
N LEU A 323 18.52 5.43 4.44
CA LEU A 323 19.36 5.97 5.51
C LEU A 323 19.94 7.35 5.16
N ILE A 324 20.41 7.52 3.93
CA ILE A 324 20.92 8.80 3.42
C ILE A 324 19.79 9.84 3.41
N LEU A 325 18.64 9.49 2.84
CA LEU A 325 17.47 10.38 2.81
C LEU A 325 16.99 10.75 4.22
N LYS A 326 16.96 9.80 5.14
CA LYS A 326 16.57 10.04 6.53
C LYS A 326 17.52 11.01 7.25
N ARG A 327 18.80 10.98 6.90
CA ARG A 327 19.82 11.83 7.52
C ARG A 327 19.86 13.23 6.90
N TYR A 328 19.83 13.34 5.57
CA TYR A 328 20.07 14.59 4.86
C TYR A 328 18.81 15.22 4.24
N PHE A 329 17.81 14.41 3.86
CA PHE A 329 16.60 14.87 3.16
C PHE A 329 15.33 14.26 3.75
N PRO A 330 15.07 14.42 5.08
CA PRO A 330 13.94 13.77 5.75
C PRO A 330 12.59 14.18 5.18
N ILE A 331 12.50 15.35 4.55
CA ILE A 331 11.29 15.85 3.88
C ILE A 331 10.80 14.91 2.76
N VAL A 332 11.72 14.21 2.07
CA VAL A 332 11.37 13.24 1.01
C VAL A 332 10.62 12.03 1.58
N LEU A 333 10.84 11.74 2.86
CA LEU A 333 10.18 10.65 3.60
C LEU A 333 8.93 11.13 4.36
N GLY A 334 8.49 12.38 4.16
CA GLY A 334 7.38 12.94 4.90
C GLY A 334 7.65 13.12 6.40
N THR A 335 8.91 13.22 6.79
CA THR A 335 9.32 13.44 8.16
C THR A 335 9.94 14.83 8.29
N ARG A 336 9.67 15.51 9.42
CA ARG A 336 10.34 16.79 9.71
C ARG A 336 11.78 16.52 10.13
N ALA A 337 12.71 17.37 9.71
CA ALA A 337 14.05 17.39 10.26
C ALA A 337 13.94 17.46 11.78
N LYS A 338 14.60 16.56 12.50
CA LYS A 338 14.85 16.78 13.91
C LYS A 338 15.79 17.98 13.96
N ASN A 339 15.34 19.08 14.58
CA ASN A 339 16.28 20.14 14.95
C ASN A 339 17.41 19.45 15.73
N ILE A 340 18.58 19.47 15.14
CA ILE A 340 19.84 18.98 15.73
C ILE A 340 20.21 19.96 16.83
#